data_ce5f4f2a8b1573917a872599a2aed442
#
_entry.id   ce5f4f2a8b1573917a872599a2aed442
#
_cell.length_a   1.000
_cell.length_b   1.000
_cell.length_c   1.000
_cell.angle_alpha   90.00
_cell.angle_beta   90.00
_cell.angle_gamma   90.00
#
_symmetry.space_group_name_H-M   'P 1'
#
loop_
_entity.id
_entity.type
_entity.pdbx_description
1 polymer ?
#
loop_
_entity_poly.entity_id
_entity_poly.type
_entity_poly.pdbx_seq_one_letter_code
_entity_poly.pdbx_strand_id
1 'polypeptide(L)'
;MVLAIISAKCDDAGEKMQDNPIQKQWLDAFVSLFSLCKATADEQIIVLVESHSRQVNIMLAELALKQLNLPFDITRIETKPATCLPIVRSTGASNILDGESHIVENLCKADLIIDLTVEGLMHSRPTSDILKSGTRIMTISNEHPEILARLPLDLALKNTVKTAVTACRNASEMHVTSDAGTDLRVAMANTVTVGVWGWTDRPGTLAHWPGGLVVSFPHSSSTNGILVFKPGDINLTFKRYFESEVLFHITDDFVTHIDGDGTDARLMRHYLAGFDDPFAYATSHVGWGLNPNARYEALTMYDKDDLNGTELRALAGNFLFSTGANEFAGRYTEGHFDLPMMDCTIMLDEHKMVDKGVIC
;
A
#
# COMPACT_ATOMS: atom_id res chain seq x y z
N MET A 1 -19.87 -31.47 0.96
CA MET A 1 -20.52 -31.32 2.29
C MET A 1 -20.75 -29.83 2.48
N VAL A 2 -21.99 -29.38 2.32
CA VAL A 2 -22.40 -27.97 2.29
C VAL A 2 -22.34 -27.46 3.73
N LEU A 3 -21.49 -26.47 4.01
CA LEU A 3 -21.48 -25.77 5.31
C LEU A 3 -22.73 -24.89 5.42
N ALA A 4 -23.43 -25.06 6.54
CA ALA A 4 -24.65 -24.38 6.88
C ALA A 4 -24.47 -22.86 6.87
N ILE A 5 -25.41 -22.17 6.24
CA ILE A 5 -25.59 -20.73 6.25
C ILE A 5 -25.89 -20.29 7.69
N ILE A 6 -24.97 -19.56 8.32
CA ILE A 6 -25.30 -18.83 9.55
C ILE A 6 -25.93 -17.51 9.13
N SER A 7 -27.25 -17.45 9.19
CA SER A 7 -28.03 -16.23 9.07
C SER A 7 -27.95 -15.47 10.39
N ALA A 8 -27.10 -14.45 10.45
CA ALA A 8 -27.17 -13.44 11.49
C ALA A 8 -28.15 -12.36 11.05
N LYS A 9 -29.28 -12.25 11.74
CA LYS A 9 -30.19 -11.12 11.63
C LYS A 9 -29.54 -9.93 12.31
N CYS A 10 -29.26 -8.88 11.56
CA CYS A 10 -29.04 -7.53 12.06
C CYS A 10 -30.23 -6.66 11.68
N ASP A 11 -30.73 -5.91 12.66
CA ASP A 11 -31.86 -5.00 12.55
C ASP A 11 -31.49 -3.72 11.80
N ASP A 12 -32.40 -3.31 10.93
CA ASP A 12 -32.72 -1.98 10.39
C ASP A 12 -31.58 -0.96 10.14
N ALA A 13 -30.92 -1.09 9.00
CA ALA A 13 -30.53 0.02 8.13
C ALA A 13 -30.41 -0.56 6.70
N GLY A 14 -31.25 -0.08 5.79
CA GLY A 14 -31.49 -0.70 4.49
C GLY A 14 -30.34 -0.62 3.49
N GLU A 15 -29.20 -1.19 3.79
CA GLU A 15 -28.15 -1.53 2.83
C GLU A 15 -28.36 -2.96 2.34
N LYS A 16 -28.51 -3.12 1.05
CA LYS A 16 -28.47 -4.43 0.40
C LYS A 16 -27.05 -4.99 0.62
N MET A 17 -26.87 -5.77 1.69
CA MET A 17 -25.77 -6.72 1.74
C MET A 17 -25.90 -7.63 0.51
N GLN A 18 -24.99 -7.51 -0.45
CA GLN A 18 -24.81 -8.57 -1.44
C GLN A 18 -24.43 -9.82 -0.65
N ASP A 19 -25.32 -10.82 -0.64
CA ASP A 19 -25.08 -12.15 -0.08
C ASP A 19 -24.00 -12.87 -0.94
N ASN A 20 -22.76 -12.41 -0.90
CA ASN A 20 -21.65 -13.20 -1.39
C ASN A 20 -21.26 -14.18 -0.28
N PRO A 21 -21.55 -15.48 -0.44
CA PRO A 21 -21.20 -16.45 0.59
C PRO A 21 -19.68 -16.46 0.79
N ILE A 22 -19.24 -16.38 2.04
CA ILE A 22 -17.82 -16.48 2.39
C ILE A 22 -17.28 -17.78 1.80
N GLN A 23 -16.30 -17.65 0.92
CA GLN A 23 -15.65 -18.80 0.32
C GLN A 23 -14.57 -19.34 1.26
N LYS A 24 -14.46 -20.67 1.33
CA LYS A 24 -13.47 -21.33 2.19
C LYS A 24 -12.05 -20.85 1.90
N GLN A 25 -11.71 -20.68 0.63
CA GLN A 25 -10.37 -20.20 0.22
C GLN A 25 -10.02 -18.80 0.76
N TRP A 26 -11.02 -17.91 0.94
CA TRP A 26 -10.78 -16.59 1.52
C TRP A 26 -10.46 -16.72 3.01
N LEU A 27 -11.21 -17.54 3.73
CA LEU A 27 -10.94 -17.81 5.15
C LEU A 27 -9.57 -18.48 5.35
N ASP A 28 -9.25 -19.49 4.54
CA ASP A 28 -7.96 -20.19 4.60
C ASP A 28 -6.77 -19.23 4.37
N ALA A 29 -6.94 -18.23 3.51
CA ALA A 29 -5.92 -17.20 3.27
C ALA A 29 -5.69 -16.31 4.50
N PHE A 30 -6.76 -15.87 5.19
CA PHE A 30 -6.65 -15.10 6.43
C PHE A 30 -6.06 -15.92 7.58
N VAL A 31 -6.44 -17.18 7.71
CA VAL A 31 -5.84 -18.12 8.68
C VAL A 31 -4.33 -18.28 8.44
N SER A 32 -3.94 -18.41 7.17
CA SER A 32 -2.53 -18.51 6.78
C SER A 32 -1.76 -17.22 7.12
N LEU A 33 -2.37 -16.06 6.90
CA LEU A 33 -1.78 -14.76 7.24
C LEU A 33 -1.46 -14.67 8.73
N PHE A 34 -2.43 -14.92 9.60
CA PHE A 34 -2.24 -14.79 11.06
C PHE A 34 -1.28 -15.84 11.61
N SER A 35 -1.24 -17.03 11.01
CA SER A 35 -0.26 -18.05 11.33
C SER A 35 1.17 -17.61 10.97
N LEU A 36 1.37 -16.94 9.82
CA LEU A 36 2.66 -16.38 9.41
C LEU A 36 3.06 -15.17 10.25
N CYS A 37 2.10 -14.41 10.76
CA CYS A 37 2.35 -13.35 11.74
C CYS A 37 2.79 -13.94 13.10
N LYS A 38 2.74 -15.25 13.29
CA LYS A 38 3.06 -15.93 14.56
C LYS A 38 2.25 -15.39 15.74
N ALA A 39 0.99 -15.03 15.47
CA ALA A 39 0.09 -14.58 16.52
C ALA A 39 -0.19 -15.70 17.52
N THR A 40 -0.16 -15.38 18.81
CA THR A 40 -0.35 -16.33 19.91
C THR A 40 -1.49 -15.91 20.83
N ALA A 41 -2.02 -16.88 21.62
CA ALA A 41 -3.15 -16.60 22.50
C ALA A 41 -2.80 -15.70 23.70
N ASP A 42 -1.51 -15.53 23.98
CA ASP A 42 -1.04 -14.66 25.07
C ASP A 42 -0.86 -13.20 24.63
N GLU A 43 -1.00 -12.92 23.33
CA GLU A 43 -0.84 -11.58 22.78
C GLU A 43 -2.16 -10.78 22.86
N GLN A 44 -2.01 -9.48 23.13
CA GLN A 44 -3.11 -8.53 22.99
C GLN A 44 -3.26 -8.17 21.52
N ILE A 45 -4.28 -8.74 20.86
CA ILE A 45 -4.59 -8.50 19.44
C ILE A 45 -5.72 -7.50 19.33
N ILE A 46 -5.52 -6.44 18.56
CA ILE A 46 -6.54 -5.44 18.24
C ILE A 46 -6.86 -5.49 16.75
N VAL A 47 -8.13 -5.69 16.41
CA VAL A 47 -8.66 -5.50 15.05
C VAL A 47 -9.12 -4.06 14.94
N LEU A 48 -8.39 -3.25 14.18
CA LEU A 48 -8.69 -1.84 13.96
C LEU A 48 -9.52 -1.70 12.69
N VAL A 49 -10.68 -1.08 12.81
CA VAL A 49 -11.62 -0.87 11.70
C VAL A 49 -12.15 0.56 11.71
N GLU A 50 -12.52 1.06 10.54
CA GLU A 50 -13.25 2.32 10.40
C GLU A 50 -14.62 2.10 9.75
N SER A 51 -15.48 3.12 9.75
CA SER A 51 -16.86 3.02 9.27
C SER A 51 -16.98 2.48 7.83
N HIS A 52 -15.99 2.76 6.98
CA HIS A 52 -15.94 2.35 5.57
C HIS A 52 -15.01 1.16 5.30
N SER A 53 -14.54 0.48 6.35
CA SER A 53 -13.82 -0.78 6.21
C SER A 53 -14.69 -1.85 5.56
N ARG A 54 -14.12 -2.67 4.69
CA ARG A 54 -14.82 -3.73 3.97
C ARG A 54 -15.35 -4.80 4.93
N GLN A 55 -16.66 -4.90 5.08
CA GLN A 55 -17.31 -5.76 6.06
C GLN A 55 -16.93 -7.25 5.89
N VAL A 56 -16.81 -7.74 4.66
CA VAL A 56 -16.42 -9.14 4.44
C VAL A 56 -15.00 -9.42 4.92
N ASN A 57 -14.06 -8.45 4.82
CA ASN A 57 -12.70 -8.62 5.35
C ASN A 57 -12.69 -8.61 6.89
N ILE A 58 -13.53 -7.79 7.51
CA ILE A 58 -13.72 -7.81 8.98
C ILE A 58 -14.22 -9.19 9.42
N MET A 59 -15.28 -9.70 8.78
CA MET A 59 -15.83 -11.02 9.10
C MET A 59 -14.79 -12.14 8.90
N LEU A 60 -14.01 -12.09 7.83
CA LEU A 60 -12.93 -13.06 7.57
C LEU A 60 -11.84 -13.01 8.63
N ALA A 61 -11.42 -11.80 9.03
CA ALA A 61 -10.43 -11.63 10.10
C ALA A 61 -10.93 -12.21 11.43
N GLU A 62 -12.17 -11.88 11.83
CA GLU A 62 -12.78 -12.44 13.04
C GLU A 62 -12.90 -13.97 13.01
N LEU A 63 -13.35 -14.53 11.89
CA LEU A 63 -13.49 -15.97 11.74
C LEU A 63 -12.13 -16.68 11.79
N ALA A 64 -11.10 -16.11 11.14
CA ALA A 64 -9.76 -16.66 11.14
C ALA A 64 -9.14 -16.63 12.55
N LEU A 65 -9.26 -15.52 13.28
CA LEU A 65 -8.77 -15.40 14.67
C LEU A 65 -9.49 -16.41 15.59
N LYS A 66 -10.80 -16.54 15.47
CA LYS A 66 -11.59 -17.55 16.21
C LYS A 66 -11.15 -18.99 15.86
N GLN A 67 -10.92 -19.30 14.58
CA GLN A 67 -10.45 -20.62 14.15
C GLN A 67 -9.07 -20.96 14.71
N LEU A 68 -8.21 -19.96 14.90
CA LEU A 68 -6.88 -20.11 15.51
C LEU A 68 -6.92 -20.07 17.06
N ASN A 69 -8.09 -19.88 17.66
CA ASN A 69 -8.29 -19.69 19.10
C ASN A 69 -7.47 -18.51 19.66
N LEU A 70 -7.36 -17.43 18.89
CA LEU A 70 -6.69 -16.20 19.29
C LEU A 70 -7.71 -15.22 19.84
N PRO A 71 -7.56 -14.72 21.09
CA PRO A 71 -8.40 -13.69 21.63
C PRO A 71 -8.08 -12.35 20.95
N PHE A 72 -9.09 -11.51 20.74
CA PHE A 72 -8.92 -10.19 20.14
C PHE A 72 -10.01 -9.22 20.58
N ASP A 73 -9.68 -7.93 20.53
CA ASP A 73 -10.62 -6.82 20.70
C ASP A 73 -10.80 -6.08 19.36
N ILE A 74 -11.98 -5.47 19.17
CA ILE A 74 -12.25 -4.65 17.99
C ILE A 74 -12.29 -3.18 18.40
N THR A 75 -11.42 -2.38 17.82
CA THR A 75 -11.46 -0.91 17.94
C THR A 75 -12.08 -0.32 16.67
N ARG A 76 -13.16 0.45 16.84
CA ARG A 76 -13.88 1.10 15.74
C ARG A 76 -13.64 2.61 15.79
N ILE A 77 -13.35 3.20 14.63
CA ILE A 77 -13.15 4.64 14.44
C ILE A 77 -14.10 5.09 13.33
N GLU A 78 -14.66 6.29 13.48
CA GLU A 78 -15.40 6.93 12.39
C GLU A 78 -14.44 7.39 11.30
N THR A 79 -14.77 7.07 10.05
CA THR A 79 -13.96 7.51 8.89
C THR A 79 -13.95 9.03 8.81
N LYS A 80 -12.77 9.61 8.76
CA LYS A 80 -12.59 11.06 8.64
C LYS A 80 -12.60 11.48 7.16
N PRO A 81 -13.37 12.51 6.80
CA PRO A 81 -13.31 13.03 5.45
C PRO A 81 -11.94 13.64 5.18
N ALA A 82 -11.38 13.37 4.00
CA ALA A 82 -10.21 14.07 3.50
C ALA A 82 -10.65 15.29 2.67
N THR A 83 -9.80 16.32 2.62
CA THR A 83 -10.16 17.64 2.06
C THR A 83 -10.57 17.56 0.58
N CYS A 84 -9.90 16.75 -0.23
CA CYS A 84 -10.08 16.71 -1.68
C CYS A 84 -10.38 15.30 -2.22
N LEU A 85 -10.63 14.32 -1.36
CA LEU A 85 -10.68 12.91 -1.74
C LEU A 85 -12.02 12.27 -1.39
N PRO A 86 -12.49 11.30 -2.17
CA PRO A 86 -13.59 10.44 -1.74
C PRO A 86 -13.15 9.60 -0.54
N ILE A 87 -14.12 9.14 0.27
CA ILE A 87 -13.85 8.32 1.46
C ILE A 87 -13.17 7.01 1.07
N VAL A 88 -13.72 6.29 0.09
CA VAL A 88 -13.10 5.07 -0.45
C VAL A 88 -12.16 5.47 -1.58
N ARG A 89 -10.88 5.36 -1.33
CA ARG A 89 -9.81 5.82 -2.21
C ARG A 89 -8.64 4.84 -2.20
N SER A 90 -7.58 5.16 -2.91
CA SER A 90 -6.34 4.40 -2.95
C SER A 90 -5.15 5.35 -3.00
N THR A 91 -4.86 5.97 -1.88
CA THR A 91 -3.74 6.90 -1.75
C THR A 91 -2.66 6.39 -0.80
N GLY A 92 -3.03 5.61 0.23
CA GLY A 92 -2.14 5.19 1.30
C GLY A 92 -1.90 6.26 2.37
N ALA A 93 -2.36 7.50 2.17
CA ALA A 93 -2.32 8.53 3.19
C ALA A 93 -3.56 8.44 4.10
N SER A 94 -3.35 8.44 5.41
CA SER A 94 -4.42 8.26 6.39
C SER A 94 -4.33 9.28 7.51
N ASN A 95 -5.45 9.96 7.78
CA ASN A 95 -5.65 10.85 8.90
C ASN A 95 -6.54 10.24 10.01
N ILE A 96 -6.82 8.94 9.93
CA ILE A 96 -7.80 8.24 10.77
C ILE A 96 -7.47 8.35 12.26
N LEU A 97 -6.19 8.34 12.61
CA LEU A 97 -5.72 8.44 14.01
C LEU A 97 -5.47 9.88 14.47
N ASP A 98 -5.64 10.90 13.61
CA ASP A 98 -5.39 12.28 13.98
C ASP A 98 -6.38 12.75 15.04
N GLY A 99 -5.87 13.22 16.19
CA GLY A 99 -6.69 13.62 17.34
C GLY A 99 -7.22 12.47 18.22
N GLU A 100 -6.95 11.20 17.87
CA GLU A 100 -7.42 10.02 18.60
C GLU A 100 -6.40 9.54 19.64
N SER A 101 -5.90 10.42 20.50
CA SER A 101 -4.82 10.12 21.47
C SER A 101 -5.10 8.89 22.33
N HIS A 102 -6.34 8.73 22.82
CA HIS A 102 -6.71 7.57 23.63
C HIS A 102 -6.63 6.25 22.87
N ILE A 103 -7.04 6.26 21.59
CA ILE A 103 -6.93 5.08 20.72
C ILE A 103 -5.46 4.77 20.47
N VAL A 104 -4.65 5.78 20.13
CA VAL A 104 -3.20 5.61 19.90
C VAL A 104 -2.52 5.02 21.14
N GLU A 105 -2.83 5.52 22.35
CA GLU A 105 -2.31 4.97 23.60
C GLU A 105 -2.68 3.49 23.79
N ASN A 106 -3.89 3.10 23.39
CA ASN A 106 -4.31 1.70 23.46
C ASN A 106 -3.59 0.84 22.41
N LEU A 107 -3.45 1.35 21.18
CA LEU A 107 -2.70 0.67 20.11
C LEU A 107 -1.22 0.47 20.47
N CYS A 108 -0.60 1.41 21.19
CA CYS A 108 0.77 1.27 21.69
C CYS A 108 0.96 0.16 22.75
N LYS A 109 -0.12 -0.35 23.34
CA LYS A 109 -0.07 -1.44 24.33
C LYS A 109 -0.31 -2.82 23.70
N ALA A 110 -0.83 -2.86 22.49
CA ALA A 110 -1.09 -4.10 21.78
C ALA A 110 0.20 -4.78 21.31
N ASP A 111 0.18 -6.10 21.19
CA ASP A 111 1.26 -6.87 20.57
C ASP A 111 1.09 -6.92 19.04
N LEU A 112 -0.17 -7.00 18.57
CA LEU A 112 -0.50 -7.08 17.16
C LEU A 112 -1.76 -6.26 16.86
N ILE A 113 -1.67 -5.36 15.90
CA ILE A 113 -2.80 -4.68 15.28
C ILE A 113 -3.09 -5.33 13.94
N ILE A 114 -4.32 -5.80 13.76
CA ILE A 114 -4.88 -6.18 12.44
C ILE A 114 -5.57 -4.93 11.90
N ASP A 115 -4.91 -4.25 11.02
CA ASP A 115 -5.37 -2.98 10.46
C ASP A 115 -6.21 -3.25 9.21
N LEU A 116 -7.51 -2.97 9.30
CA LEU A 116 -8.50 -3.09 8.23
C LEU A 116 -9.05 -1.72 7.82
N THR A 117 -8.35 -0.64 8.15
CA THR A 117 -8.74 0.70 7.71
C THR A 117 -8.65 0.84 6.19
N VAL A 118 -9.34 1.82 5.61
CA VAL A 118 -9.46 1.97 4.14
C VAL A 118 -8.10 2.17 3.47
N GLU A 119 -7.26 3.04 4.05
CA GLU A 119 -5.94 3.37 3.48
C GLU A 119 -4.78 2.66 4.16
N GLY A 120 -5.03 2.01 5.31
CA GLY A 120 -3.98 1.48 6.17
C GLY A 120 -3.23 2.57 6.95
N LEU A 121 -2.38 2.14 7.90
CA LEU A 121 -1.68 3.05 8.81
C LEU A 121 -0.29 3.48 8.34
N MET A 122 0.17 3.06 7.16
CA MET A 122 1.58 3.26 6.74
C MET A 122 2.01 4.73 6.85
N HIS A 123 1.22 5.66 6.33
CA HIS A 123 1.51 7.10 6.34
C HIS A 123 0.69 7.87 7.38
N SER A 124 0.17 7.19 8.40
CA SER A 124 -0.49 7.85 9.53
C SER A 124 0.56 8.35 10.53
N ARG A 125 0.41 9.60 11.00
CA ARG A 125 1.39 10.26 11.89
C ARG A 125 1.75 9.44 13.14
N PRO A 126 0.79 8.81 13.88
CA PRO A 126 1.10 8.04 15.08
C PRO A 126 1.80 6.71 14.84
N THR A 127 1.86 6.22 13.60
CA THR A 127 2.40 4.89 13.27
C THR A 127 3.82 4.68 13.79
N SER A 128 4.67 5.69 13.67
CA SER A 128 6.04 5.63 14.18
C SER A 128 6.09 5.36 15.70
N ASP A 129 5.21 5.96 16.47
CA ASP A 129 5.19 5.80 17.94
C ASP A 129 4.60 4.44 18.33
N ILE A 130 3.58 3.96 17.59
CA ILE A 130 3.02 2.62 17.76
C ILE A 130 4.09 1.56 17.48
N LEU A 131 4.88 1.69 16.42
CA LEU A 131 5.95 0.75 16.10
C LEU A 131 7.10 0.80 17.12
N LYS A 132 7.46 1.99 17.63
CA LYS A 132 8.48 2.15 18.67
C LYS A 132 8.10 1.50 20.00
N SER A 133 6.80 1.38 20.32
CA SER A 133 6.34 0.65 21.52
C SER A 133 6.56 -0.86 21.41
N GLY A 134 6.89 -1.39 20.23
CA GLY A 134 7.08 -2.81 19.96
C GLY A 134 5.87 -3.45 19.28
N THR A 135 4.76 -2.77 19.16
CA THR A 135 3.55 -3.25 18.49
C THR A 135 3.82 -3.57 17.03
N ARG A 136 3.28 -4.70 16.55
CA ARG A 136 3.28 -5.06 15.13
C ARG A 136 2.00 -4.58 14.47
N ILE A 137 2.10 -4.08 13.24
CA ILE A 137 0.93 -3.67 12.45
C ILE A 137 0.85 -4.56 11.21
N MET A 138 -0.27 -5.28 11.07
CA MET A 138 -0.59 -6.08 9.90
C MET A 138 -1.75 -5.42 9.16
N THR A 139 -1.45 -4.62 8.16
CA THR A 139 -2.45 -3.99 7.31
C THR A 139 -2.96 -4.98 6.28
N ILE A 140 -4.25 -5.23 6.27
CA ILE A 140 -4.93 -5.98 5.23
C ILE A 140 -5.57 -4.96 4.29
N SER A 141 -5.06 -4.91 3.07
CA SER A 141 -5.52 -3.97 2.07
C SER A 141 -7.04 -4.06 1.87
N ASN A 142 -7.69 -2.91 1.65
CA ASN A 142 -9.15 -2.85 1.43
C ASN A 142 -9.56 -3.39 0.05
N GLU A 143 -8.95 -4.51 -0.34
CA GLU A 143 -9.24 -5.27 -1.55
C GLU A 143 -10.40 -6.23 -1.35
N HIS A 144 -11.06 -6.62 -2.44
CA HIS A 144 -11.96 -7.76 -2.39
C HIS A 144 -11.21 -9.04 -1.96
N PRO A 145 -11.79 -9.90 -1.10
CA PRO A 145 -11.08 -11.07 -0.57
C PRO A 145 -10.67 -12.09 -1.63
N GLU A 146 -11.29 -12.09 -2.80
CA GLU A 146 -10.84 -12.89 -3.94
C GLU A 146 -9.44 -12.47 -4.41
N ILE A 147 -9.18 -11.16 -4.47
CA ILE A 147 -7.85 -10.62 -4.83
C ILE A 147 -6.83 -11.07 -3.80
N LEU A 148 -7.15 -10.92 -2.50
CA LEU A 148 -6.28 -11.33 -1.40
C LEU A 148 -5.95 -12.83 -1.46
N ALA A 149 -6.95 -13.68 -1.64
CA ALA A 149 -6.76 -15.13 -1.70
C ALA A 149 -5.99 -15.60 -2.95
N ARG A 150 -6.06 -14.83 -4.05
CA ARG A 150 -5.34 -15.11 -5.29
C ARG A 150 -3.85 -14.73 -5.21
N LEU A 151 -3.47 -13.92 -4.24
CA LEU A 151 -2.10 -13.47 -4.00
C LEU A 151 -1.55 -14.20 -2.77
N PRO A 152 -1.11 -15.46 -2.90
CA PRO A 152 -0.74 -16.29 -1.78
C PRO A 152 0.51 -15.73 -1.08
N LEU A 153 0.55 -15.94 0.24
CA LEU A 153 1.70 -15.61 1.06
C LEU A 153 2.80 -16.65 0.81
N ASP A 154 3.93 -16.21 0.27
CA ASP A 154 5.02 -17.08 -0.17
C ASP A 154 6.33 -16.75 0.56
N LEU A 155 6.94 -17.78 1.19
CA LEU A 155 8.24 -17.68 1.84
C LEU A 155 9.37 -17.40 0.84
N ALA A 156 9.26 -17.88 -0.41
CA ALA A 156 10.23 -17.58 -1.45
C ALA A 156 10.18 -16.09 -1.81
N LEU A 157 8.99 -15.51 -1.91
CA LEU A 157 8.80 -14.07 -2.13
C LEU A 157 9.47 -13.23 -1.02
N LYS A 158 9.38 -13.66 0.24
CA LYS A 158 10.09 -13.01 1.35
C LYS A 158 11.61 -12.94 1.11
N ASN A 159 12.22 -13.99 0.59
CA ASN A 159 13.65 -14.01 0.30
C ASN A 159 14.00 -13.09 -0.86
N THR A 160 13.21 -13.10 -1.92
CA THR A 160 13.36 -12.17 -3.07
C THR A 160 13.30 -10.71 -2.61
N VAL A 161 12.29 -10.36 -1.81
CA VAL A 161 12.15 -9.01 -1.25
C VAL A 161 13.35 -8.63 -0.39
N LYS A 162 13.83 -9.53 0.47
CA LYS A 162 15.02 -9.27 1.31
C LYS A 162 16.28 -9.03 0.48
N THR A 163 16.46 -9.77 -0.61
CA THR A 163 17.57 -9.57 -1.54
C THR A 163 17.50 -8.17 -2.16
N ALA A 164 16.33 -7.76 -2.64
CA ALA A 164 16.11 -6.43 -3.21
C ALA A 164 16.36 -5.31 -2.17
N VAL A 165 15.89 -5.49 -0.91
CA VAL A 165 16.19 -4.54 0.18
C VAL A 165 17.69 -4.43 0.43
N THR A 166 18.40 -5.54 0.42
CA THR A 166 19.87 -5.53 0.62
C THR A 166 20.58 -4.83 -0.52
N ALA A 167 20.15 -5.05 -1.76
CA ALA A 167 20.69 -4.34 -2.92
C ALA A 167 20.48 -2.82 -2.81
N CYS A 168 19.26 -2.37 -2.50
CA CYS A 168 18.97 -0.94 -2.32
C CYS A 168 19.81 -0.29 -1.22
N ARG A 169 19.98 -0.98 -0.08
CA ARG A 169 20.76 -0.44 1.07
C ARG A 169 22.24 -0.32 0.79
N ASN A 170 22.76 -1.09 -0.14
CA ASN A 170 24.19 -1.08 -0.52
C ASN A 170 24.47 -0.13 -1.70
N ALA A 171 23.44 0.35 -2.40
CA ALA A 171 23.59 1.22 -3.55
C ALA A 171 23.81 2.67 -3.14
N SER A 172 24.57 3.38 -3.97
CA SER A 172 24.77 4.83 -3.89
C SER A 172 23.74 5.61 -4.70
N GLU A 173 23.30 5.05 -5.82
CA GLU A 173 22.34 5.66 -6.74
C GLU A 173 21.34 4.61 -7.25
N MET A 174 20.09 5.02 -7.39
CA MET A 174 19.11 4.35 -8.23
C MET A 174 18.91 5.20 -9.49
N HIS A 175 19.10 4.60 -10.66
CA HIS A 175 18.86 5.24 -11.95
C HIS A 175 17.75 4.50 -12.69
N VAL A 176 16.68 5.21 -13.02
CA VAL A 176 15.50 4.66 -13.71
C VAL A 176 15.37 5.27 -15.08
N THR A 177 15.26 4.44 -16.10
CA THR A 177 15.09 4.87 -17.50
C THR A 177 13.95 4.11 -18.17
N SER A 178 13.36 4.68 -19.23
CA SER A 178 12.42 4.00 -20.11
C SER A 178 12.56 4.46 -21.56
N ASP A 179 12.08 3.64 -22.50
CA ASP A 179 12.04 4.01 -23.92
C ASP A 179 11.10 5.22 -24.19
N ALA A 180 10.19 5.54 -23.26
CA ALA A 180 9.32 6.72 -23.33
C ALA A 180 10.04 8.03 -22.97
N GLY A 181 11.24 7.96 -22.41
CA GLY A 181 12.04 9.15 -22.07
C GLY A 181 12.20 9.41 -20.57
N THR A 182 11.77 8.51 -19.70
CA THR A 182 12.10 8.59 -18.26
C THR A 182 13.62 8.56 -18.09
N ASP A 183 14.14 9.49 -17.30
CA ASP A 183 15.53 9.56 -16.82
C ASP A 183 15.49 10.16 -15.41
N LEU A 184 15.37 9.29 -14.39
CA LEU A 184 15.26 9.68 -12.99
C LEU A 184 16.44 9.13 -12.21
N ARG A 185 17.08 10.00 -11.41
CA ARG A 185 18.15 9.63 -10.50
C ARG A 185 17.76 9.89 -9.06
N VAL A 186 18.02 8.91 -8.22
CA VAL A 186 17.77 8.99 -6.78
C VAL A 186 19.05 8.65 -6.04
N ALA A 187 19.57 9.60 -5.27
CA ALA A 187 20.69 9.33 -4.38
C ALA A 187 20.23 8.44 -3.22
N MET A 188 20.83 7.26 -3.09
CA MET A 188 20.40 6.23 -2.12
C MET A 188 21.07 6.37 -0.74
N ALA A 189 22.07 7.23 -0.61
CA ALA A 189 22.74 7.48 0.67
C ALA A 189 21.74 7.99 1.72
N ASN A 190 21.74 7.37 2.90
CA ASN A 190 20.83 7.68 4.02
C ASN A 190 19.32 7.43 3.71
N THR A 191 19.01 6.77 2.61
CA THR A 191 17.64 6.39 2.25
C THR A 191 17.17 5.22 3.11
N VAL A 192 15.96 5.33 3.68
CA VAL A 192 15.34 4.22 4.40
C VAL A 192 14.69 3.29 3.39
N THR A 193 15.14 2.04 3.33
CA THR A 193 14.56 1.02 2.46
C THR A 193 13.84 -0.04 3.27
N VAL A 194 12.60 -0.33 2.90
CA VAL A 194 11.76 -1.37 3.49
C VAL A 194 11.33 -2.38 2.43
N GLY A 195 11.13 -3.61 2.88
CA GLY A 195 10.59 -4.68 2.07
C GLY A 195 9.27 -5.16 2.64
N VAL A 196 8.28 -5.32 1.80
CA VAL A 196 6.95 -5.81 2.16
C VAL A 196 6.71 -7.15 1.49
N TRP A 197 6.66 -8.20 2.28
CA TRP A 197 6.44 -9.58 1.79
C TRP A 197 5.08 -10.16 2.14
N GLY A 198 4.19 -9.38 2.77
CA GLY A 198 2.80 -9.74 3.01
C GLY A 198 2.44 -10.06 4.47
N TRP A 199 3.42 -10.14 5.40
CA TRP A 199 3.15 -10.35 6.83
C TRP A 199 4.25 -9.79 7.72
N THR A 200 3.91 -9.60 9.01
CA THR A 200 4.84 -9.16 10.06
C THR A 200 4.99 -10.23 11.13
N ASP A 201 6.24 -10.59 11.46
CA ASP A 201 6.57 -11.61 12.46
C ASP A 201 7.62 -11.12 13.47
N ARG A 202 7.84 -9.81 13.57
CA ARG A 202 8.83 -9.17 14.46
C ARG A 202 8.27 -7.92 15.13
N PRO A 203 8.55 -7.73 16.43
CA PRO A 203 8.14 -6.50 17.14
C PRO A 203 8.54 -5.22 16.41
N GLY A 204 7.71 -4.20 16.50
CA GLY A 204 7.97 -2.88 15.93
C GLY A 204 8.03 -2.85 14.41
N THR A 205 7.35 -3.77 13.71
CA THR A 205 7.31 -3.80 12.24
C THR A 205 5.89 -3.71 11.70
N LEU A 206 5.77 -3.02 10.56
CA LEU A 206 4.56 -2.94 9.77
C LEU A 206 4.72 -3.75 8.48
N ALA A 207 3.69 -4.45 8.10
CA ALA A 207 3.55 -5.06 6.78
C ALA A 207 2.13 -4.90 6.27
N HIS A 208 1.95 -4.98 4.96
CA HIS A 208 0.62 -5.08 4.36
C HIS A 208 0.52 -6.31 3.47
N TRP A 209 -0.69 -6.81 3.31
CA TRP A 209 -1.05 -7.86 2.38
C TRP A 209 -2.05 -7.28 1.35
N PRO A 210 -1.82 -7.50 0.05
CA PRO A 210 -0.74 -8.26 -0.60
C PRO A 210 0.65 -7.69 -0.38
N GLY A 211 1.66 -8.57 -0.47
CA GLY A 211 3.07 -8.23 -0.42
C GLY A 211 3.79 -8.48 -1.74
N GLY A 212 5.08 -8.26 -1.74
CA GLY A 212 5.96 -8.47 -2.89
C GLY A 212 6.43 -7.16 -3.49
N LEU A 213 6.97 -6.26 -2.65
CA LEU A 213 7.59 -5.03 -3.15
C LEU A 213 8.74 -4.58 -2.26
N VAL A 214 9.66 -3.84 -2.85
CA VAL A 214 10.70 -3.07 -2.15
C VAL A 214 10.48 -1.61 -2.43
N VAL A 215 10.52 -0.78 -1.37
CA VAL A 215 10.40 0.67 -1.49
C VAL A 215 11.47 1.37 -0.67
N SER A 216 11.98 2.45 -1.24
CA SER A 216 12.98 3.31 -0.65
C SER A 216 12.39 4.71 -0.49
N PHE A 217 12.54 5.26 0.70
CA PHE A 217 12.09 6.61 1.07
C PHE A 217 13.27 7.56 0.94
N PRO A 218 13.36 8.34 -0.15
CA PRO A 218 14.51 9.18 -0.43
C PRO A 218 14.73 10.24 0.64
N HIS A 219 15.98 10.50 0.94
CA HIS A 219 16.38 11.63 1.79
C HIS A 219 16.10 12.96 1.05
N SER A 220 16.00 14.06 1.79
CA SER A 220 15.71 15.37 1.21
C SER A 220 16.74 15.75 0.14
N SER A 221 16.26 16.33 -0.98
CA SER A 221 17.03 16.80 -2.15
C SER A 221 17.80 15.68 -2.86
N SER A 222 17.29 14.46 -2.86
CA SER A 222 17.96 13.29 -3.43
C SER A 222 17.41 12.85 -4.79
N THR A 223 16.21 13.31 -5.16
CA THR A 223 15.52 12.86 -6.37
C THR A 223 15.48 13.95 -7.43
N ASN A 224 16.03 13.67 -8.61
CA ASN A 224 16.10 14.61 -9.72
C ASN A 224 15.92 13.91 -11.06
N GLY A 225 15.28 14.58 -12.04
CA GLY A 225 15.15 14.09 -13.39
C GLY A 225 13.73 14.25 -13.97
N ILE A 226 13.40 13.36 -14.89
CA ILE A 226 12.13 13.39 -15.62
C ILE A 226 11.48 12.00 -15.54
N LEU A 227 10.20 11.97 -15.23
CA LEU A 227 9.35 10.80 -15.40
C LEU A 227 8.41 11.03 -16.58
N VAL A 228 8.34 10.05 -17.47
CA VAL A 228 7.42 10.03 -18.60
C VAL A 228 6.48 8.85 -18.43
N PHE A 229 5.25 9.15 -18.01
CA PHE A 229 4.16 8.18 -17.98
C PHE A 229 3.61 8.03 -19.37
N LYS A 230 3.52 6.80 -19.86
CA LYS A 230 3.00 6.45 -21.18
C LYS A 230 1.64 5.75 -21.10
N PRO A 231 0.89 5.65 -22.19
CA PRO A 231 -0.29 4.78 -22.23
C PRO A 231 0.02 3.36 -21.75
N GLY A 232 -0.79 2.88 -20.80
CA GLY A 232 -0.61 1.59 -20.14
C GLY A 232 0.09 1.65 -18.78
N ASP A 233 0.73 2.74 -18.41
CA ASP A 233 1.14 2.97 -17.02
C ASP A 233 -0.08 3.15 -16.12
N ILE A 234 0.10 3.05 -14.81
CA ILE A 234 -1.00 2.91 -13.88
C ILE A 234 -1.11 4.15 -12.98
N ASN A 235 -2.34 4.66 -12.85
CA ASN A 235 -2.70 5.66 -11.87
C ASN A 235 -3.61 5.01 -10.81
N LEU A 236 -3.07 4.67 -9.64
CA LEU A 236 -3.83 3.98 -8.60
C LEU A 236 -4.83 4.87 -7.89
N THR A 237 -4.54 6.15 -7.73
CA THR A 237 -5.46 7.10 -7.09
C THR A 237 -6.77 7.23 -7.87
N PHE A 238 -6.69 7.26 -9.20
CA PHE A 238 -7.89 7.30 -10.06
C PHE A 238 -8.34 5.91 -10.50
N LYS A 239 -7.59 4.88 -10.15
CA LYS A 239 -7.85 3.48 -10.49
C LYS A 239 -8.11 3.33 -12.00
N ARG A 240 -7.12 3.74 -12.79
CA ARG A 240 -7.16 3.67 -14.26
C ARG A 240 -5.74 3.56 -14.86
N TYR A 241 -5.67 3.09 -16.08
CA TYR A 241 -4.45 3.19 -16.87
C TYR A 241 -4.36 4.59 -17.48
N PHE A 242 -3.12 5.06 -17.69
CA PHE A 242 -2.89 6.24 -18.52
C PHE A 242 -3.29 5.94 -19.97
N GLU A 243 -3.93 6.90 -20.60
CA GLU A 243 -4.31 6.87 -22.03
C GLU A 243 -3.55 7.92 -22.84
N SER A 244 -2.91 8.85 -22.14
CA SER A 244 -2.10 9.92 -22.73
C SER A 244 -0.80 10.10 -21.96
N GLU A 245 0.21 10.60 -22.66
CA GLU A 245 1.52 10.89 -22.05
C GLU A 245 1.43 12.01 -21.03
N VAL A 246 2.17 11.84 -19.93
CA VAL A 246 2.32 12.85 -18.87
C VAL A 246 3.78 12.88 -18.46
N LEU A 247 4.38 14.06 -18.39
CA LEU A 247 5.75 14.25 -17.94
C LEU A 247 5.79 14.97 -16.60
N PHE A 248 6.55 14.43 -15.66
CA PHE A 248 6.91 15.09 -14.42
C PHE A 248 8.35 15.54 -14.47
N HIS A 249 8.58 16.84 -14.28
CA HIS A 249 9.91 17.40 -14.04
C HIS A 249 10.15 17.44 -12.53
N ILE A 250 11.21 16.77 -12.08
CA ILE A 250 11.52 16.63 -10.65
C ILE A 250 12.85 17.32 -10.38
N THR A 251 12.83 18.23 -9.42
CA THR A 251 14.03 18.93 -8.92
C THR A 251 13.99 18.92 -7.40
N ASP A 252 15.09 18.46 -6.80
CA ASP A 252 15.24 18.39 -5.33
C ASP A 252 14.04 17.76 -4.63
N ASP A 253 13.59 16.60 -5.13
CA ASP A 253 12.44 15.79 -4.74
C ASP A 253 11.08 16.30 -5.22
N PHE A 254 10.93 17.53 -5.65
CA PHE A 254 9.61 18.08 -5.94
C PHE A 254 9.28 18.02 -7.43
N VAL A 255 8.06 17.61 -7.74
CA VAL A 255 7.47 17.78 -9.07
C VAL A 255 7.24 19.27 -9.29
N THR A 256 8.12 19.90 -10.07
CA THR A 256 8.10 21.34 -10.34
C THR A 256 7.22 21.70 -11.51
N HIS A 257 7.01 20.76 -12.43
CA HIS A 257 6.16 20.93 -13.59
C HIS A 257 5.54 19.61 -14.05
N ILE A 258 4.31 19.68 -14.56
CA ILE A 258 3.57 18.55 -15.14
C ILE A 258 3.15 18.91 -16.55
N ASP A 259 3.83 18.33 -17.54
CA ASP A 259 3.50 18.49 -18.96
C ASP A 259 2.52 17.43 -19.45
N GLY A 260 1.86 17.72 -20.53
CA GLY A 260 0.89 16.87 -21.21
C GLY A 260 -0.42 17.61 -21.50
N ASP A 261 -0.96 17.37 -22.68
CA ASP A 261 -2.20 18.01 -23.16
C ASP A 261 -3.46 17.16 -22.90
N GLY A 262 -3.27 15.89 -22.52
CA GLY A 262 -4.34 14.92 -22.34
C GLY A 262 -5.12 15.06 -21.03
N THR A 263 -6.16 14.25 -20.91
CA THR A 263 -7.00 14.15 -19.71
C THR A 263 -6.18 13.74 -18.48
N ASP A 264 -5.22 12.85 -18.63
CA ASP A 264 -4.40 12.35 -17.52
C ASP A 264 -3.59 13.47 -16.88
N ALA A 265 -2.87 14.27 -17.68
CA ALA A 265 -2.11 15.41 -17.17
C ALA A 265 -3.01 16.45 -16.49
N ARG A 266 -4.20 16.72 -17.06
CA ARG A 266 -5.18 17.62 -16.44
C ARG A 266 -5.64 17.10 -15.10
N LEU A 267 -6.01 15.82 -15.00
CA LEU A 267 -6.44 15.19 -13.75
C LEU A 267 -5.36 15.29 -12.68
N MET A 268 -4.10 15.01 -13.01
CA MET A 268 -2.99 15.06 -12.06
C MET A 268 -2.70 16.48 -11.57
N ARG A 269 -2.68 17.46 -12.48
CA ARG A 269 -2.52 18.88 -12.09
C ARG A 269 -3.62 19.34 -11.16
N HIS A 270 -4.88 19.04 -11.48
CA HIS A 270 -6.03 19.46 -10.66
C HIS A 270 -6.03 18.77 -9.29
N TYR A 271 -5.72 17.49 -9.26
CA TYR A 271 -5.70 16.72 -8.02
C TYR A 271 -4.64 17.22 -7.05
N LEU A 272 -3.39 17.35 -7.52
CA LEU A 272 -2.29 17.83 -6.68
C LEU A 272 -2.52 19.27 -6.21
N ALA A 273 -2.99 20.14 -7.08
CA ALA A 273 -3.31 21.52 -6.74
C ALA A 273 -4.46 21.64 -5.70
N GLY A 274 -5.37 20.67 -5.68
CA GLY A 274 -6.51 20.66 -4.76
C GLY A 274 -6.11 20.51 -3.28
N PHE A 275 -4.91 20.02 -2.97
CA PHE A 275 -4.44 19.91 -1.59
C PHE A 275 -3.94 21.25 -1.01
N ASP A 276 -3.56 22.21 -1.85
CA ASP A 276 -2.90 23.46 -1.43
C ASP A 276 -1.72 23.20 -0.47
N ASP A 277 -1.02 22.11 -0.72
CA ASP A 277 0.09 21.60 0.09
C ASP A 277 1.28 21.23 -0.81
N PRO A 278 2.43 21.95 -0.69
CA PRO A 278 3.60 21.65 -1.49
C PRO A 278 4.13 20.22 -1.29
N PHE A 279 3.94 19.61 -0.13
CA PHE A 279 4.38 18.24 0.12
C PHE A 279 3.63 17.20 -0.70
N ALA A 280 2.43 17.51 -1.21
CA ALA A 280 1.72 16.63 -2.16
C ALA A 280 2.51 16.41 -3.46
N TYR A 281 3.40 17.34 -3.83
CA TYR A 281 4.28 17.27 -5.00
C TYR A 281 5.64 16.63 -4.73
N ALA A 282 5.97 16.37 -3.46
CA ALA A 282 7.28 15.82 -3.12
C ALA A 282 7.35 14.31 -3.41
N THR A 283 8.51 13.79 -3.80
CA THR A 283 8.74 12.34 -3.89
C THR A 283 8.55 11.69 -2.52
N SER A 284 7.61 10.77 -2.42
CA SER A 284 7.36 9.96 -1.23
C SER A 284 8.33 8.79 -1.17
N HIS A 285 8.16 7.86 -2.07
CA HIS A 285 9.02 6.69 -2.18
C HIS A 285 9.19 6.24 -3.64
N VAL A 286 10.24 5.47 -3.87
CA VAL A 286 10.56 4.82 -5.14
C VAL A 286 10.86 3.35 -4.90
N GLY A 287 10.58 2.49 -5.87
CA GLY A 287 10.87 1.08 -5.74
C GLY A 287 10.30 0.25 -6.88
N TRP A 288 10.10 -1.03 -6.66
CA TRP A 288 9.50 -1.91 -7.67
C TRP A 288 8.78 -3.10 -7.06
N GLY A 289 7.82 -3.62 -7.82
CA GLY A 289 7.10 -4.83 -7.48
C GLY A 289 7.89 -6.09 -7.80
N LEU A 290 7.62 -7.12 -7.00
CA LEU A 290 8.31 -8.42 -7.03
C LEU A 290 7.35 -9.61 -7.00
N ASN A 291 6.02 -9.37 -6.96
CA ASN A 291 5.03 -10.43 -6.86
C ASN A 291 4.65 -10.95 -8.26
N PRO A 292 5.05 -12.18 -8.61
CA PRO A 292 4.76 -12.74 -9.92
C PRO A 292 3.29 -13.16 -10.12
N ASN A 293 2.51 -13.19 -9.03
CA ASN A 293 1.09 -13.54 -9.07
C ASN A 293 0.18 -12.31 -9.24
N ALA A 294 0.74 -11.10 -9.10
CA ALA A 294 0.00 -9.87 -9.34
C ALA A 294 -0.36 -9.73 -10.83
N ARG A 295 -1.53 -9.18 -11.11
CA ARG A 295 -2.08 -9.09 -12.47
C ARG A 295 -2.19 -7.66 -12.92
N TYR A 296 -1.60 -7.38 -14.08
CA TYR A 296 -1.68 -6.06 -14.69
C TYR A 296 -3.13 -5.65 -14.97
N GLU A 297 -3.97 -6.56 -15.43
CA GLU A 297 -5.37 -6.31 -15.81
C GLU A 297 -6.34 -6.12 -14.63
N ALA A 298 -5.85 -6.12 -13.39
CA ALA A 298 -6.69 -6.01 -12.19
C ALA A 298 -7.66 -4.82 -12.22
N LEU A 299 -7.24 -3.66 -12.74
CA LEU A 299 -8.11 -2.48 -12.84
C LEU A 299 -9.30 -2.65 -13.79
N THR A 300 -9.28 -3.65 -14.66
CA THR A 300 -10.36 -3.94 -15.60
C THR A 300 -11.21 -5.14 -15.19
N MET A 301 -10.73 -5.93 -14.22
CA MET A 301 -11.40 -7.16 -13.79
C MET A 301 -12.36 -6.96 -12.62
N TYR A 302 -12.17 -5.89 -11.85
CA TYR A 302 -12.95 -5.59 -10.64
C TYR A 302 -13.52 -4.19 -10.70
N ASP A 303 -14.60 -3.97 -9.97
CA ASP A 303 -15.12 -2.63 -9.76
C ASP A 303 -14.13 -1.79 -8.95
N LYS A 304 -14.13 -0.47 -9.16
CA LYS A 304 -13.20 0.44 -8.48
C LYS A 304 -13.31 0.40 -6.95
N ASP A 305 -14.52 0.13 -6.44
CA ASP A 305 -14.75 0.02 -5.00
C ASP A 305 -14.21 -1.28 -4.40
N ASP A 306 -13.95 -2.28 -5.25
CA ASP A 306 -13.37 -3.57 -4.84
C ASP A 306 -11.84 -3.57 -4.81
N LEU A 307 -11.21 -2.50 -5.29
CA LEU A 307 -9.77 -2.38 -5.40
C LEU A 307 -9.22 -1.32 -4.44
N ASN A 308 -8.12 -1.64 -3.75
CA ASN A 308 -7.20 -0.66 -3.20
C ASN A 308 -6.01 -0.41 -4.15
N GLY A 309 -5.63 -1.39 -4.94
CA GLY A 309 -4.53 -1.32 -5.90
C GLY A 309 -3.18 -1.78 -5.35
N THR A 310 -3.16 -2.36 -4.15
CA THR A 310 -1.93 -2.89 -3.55
C THR A 310 -1.32 -4.02 -4.38
N GLU A 311 -2.15 -4.82 -5.07
CA GLU A 311 -1.70 -5.79 -6.05
C GLU A 311 -0.82 -5.16 -7.12
N LEU A 312 -1.23 -4.02 -7.67
CA LEU A 312 -0.52 -3.35 -8.76
C LEU A 312 0.74 -2.62 -8.29
N ARG A 313 0.79 -2.21 -7.01
CA ARG A 313 2.04 -1.75 -6.39
C ARG A 313 3.06 -2.89 -6.36
N ALA A 314 2.61 -4.12 -6.09
CA ALA A 314 3.44 -5.31 -5.98
C ALA A 314 3.71 -6.01 -7.32
N LEU A 315 3.12 -5.56 -8.44
CA LEU A 315 3.25 -6.19 -9.76
C LEU A 315 4.73 -6.32 -10.17
N ALA A 316 5.17 -7.56 -10.41
CA ALA A 316 6.57 -7.84 -10.69
C ALA A 316 7.10 -7.08 -11.92
N GLY A 317 8.21 -6.36 -11.73
CA GLY A 317 8.90 -5.63 -12.79
C GLY A 317 8.39 -4.21 -13.05
N ASN A 318 7.33 -3.74 -12.36
CA ASN A 318 6.98 -2.33 -12.43
C ASN A 318 8.08 -1.45 -11.78
N PHE A 319 8.15 -0.18 -12.14
CA PHE A 319 8.77 0.85 -11.33
C PHE A 319 7.66 1.59 -10.58
N LEU A 320 7.71 1.61 -9.25
CA LEU A 320 6.76 2.32 -8.42
C LEU A 320 7.35 3.69 -8.04
N PHE A 321 6.74 4.75 -8.54
CA PHE A 321 7.00 6.11 -8.12
C PHE A 321 5.80 6.63 -7.32
N SER A 322 6.08 7.34 -6.23
CA SER A 322 5.02 7.92 -5.40
C SER A 322 5.34 9.34 -4.99
N THR A 323 4.33 10.21 -4.99
CA THR A 323 4.41 11.55 -4.40
C THR A 323 3.76 11.59 -3.03
N GLY A 324 4.06 12.60 -2.24
CA GLY A 324 3.37 12.93 -0.99
C GLY A 324 4.15 12.60 0.27
N ALA A 325 3.48 11.94 1.22
CA ALA A 325 4.03 11.69 2.55
C ALA A 325 5.33 10.87 2.50
N ASN A 326 6.33 11.34 3.25
CA ASN A 326 7.59 10.66 3.52
C ASN A 326 8.03 11.06 4.92
N GLU A 327 7.61 10.29 5.89
CA GLU A 327 7.85 10.53 7.31
C GLU A 327 9.34 10.51 7.68
N PHE A 328 10.16 9.75 6.93
CA PHE A 328 11.62 9.69 7.12
C PHE A 328 12.32 10.99 6.69
N ALA A 329 11.70 11.75 5.79
CA ALA A 329 12.12 13.10 5.42
C ALA A 329 11.34 14.20 6.16
N GLY A 330 10.51 13.83 7.15
CA GLY A 330 9.70 14.74 7.95
C GLY A 330 8.50 15.35 7.19
N ARG A 331 8.06 14.74 6.09
CA ARG A 331 6.96 15.22 5.25
C ARG A 331 5.68 14.44 5.55
N TYR A 332 4.63 15.17 5.96
CA TYR A 332 3.29 14.63 6.19
C TYR A 332 2.29 15.43 5.37
N THR A 333 1.47 14.75 4.59
CA THR A 333 0.43 15.34 3.73
C THR A 333 -0.68 14.33 3.49
N GLU A 334 -1.88 14.79 3.21
CA GLU A 334 -2.98 13.94 2.72
C GLU A 334 -2.81 13.62 1.22
N GLY A 335 -2.01 14.41 0.50
CA GLY A 335 -1.70 14.19 -0.91
C GLY A 335 -0.69 13.06 -1.06
N HIS A 336 -1.11 11.97 -1.69
CA HIS A 336 -0.25 10.83 -2.01
C HIS A 336 -0.72 10.20 -3.31
N PHE A 337 0.20 9.97 -4.22
CA PHE A 337 -0.03 9.31 -5.50
C PHE A 337 0.89 8.13 -5.64
N ASP A 338 0.33 6.97 -5.93
CA ASP A 338 1.10 5.81 -6.36
C ASP A 338 0.94 5.59 -7.86
N LEU A 339 2.04 5.56 -8.56
CA LEU A 339 2.12 5.54 -10.01
C LEU A 339 3.05 4.39 -10.45
N PRO A 340 2.55 3.15 -10.55
CA PRO A 340 3.31 2.06 -11.14
C PRO A 340 3.54 2.31 -12.63
N MET A 341 4.80 2.31 -13.04
CA MET A 341 5.24 2.50 -14.43
C MET A 341 5.72 1.17 -15.00
N MET A 342 5.31 0.89 -16.22
CA MET A 342 5.65 -0.35 -16.91
C MET A 342 6.88 -0.17 -17.82
N ASP A 343 7.56 -1.28 -18.06
CA ASP A 343 8.69 -1.35 -19.02
C ASP A 343 9.88 -0.42 -18.69
N CYS A 344 10.03 -0.04 -17.42
CA CYS A 344 11.20 0.70 -16.97
C CYS A 344 12.42 -0.22 -16.78
N THR A 345 13.60 0.34 -16.94
CA THR A 345 14.87 -0.26 -16.52
C THR A 345 15.33 0.40 -15.23
N ILE A 346 15.64 -0.40 -14.20
CA ILE A 346 16.10 0.07 -12.90
C ILE A 346 17.52 -0.42 -12.66
N MET A 347 18.43 0.49 -12.47
CA MET A 347 19.81 0.24 -12.10
C MET A 347 20.04 0.65 -10.65
N LEU A 348 20.80 -0.14 -9.91
CA LEU A 348 21.40 0.24 -8.64
C LEU A 348 22.91 0.27 -8.85
N ASP A 349 23.49 1.46 -8.93
CA ASP A 349 24.86 1.67 -9.41
C ASP A 349 25.06 0.95 -10.77
N GLU A 350 25.98 -0.01 -10.85
CA GLU A 350 26.25 -0.79 -12.07
C GLU A 350 25.34 -2.05 -12.21
N HIS A 351 24.47 -2.33 -11.24
CA HIS A 351 23.66 -3.55 -11.20
C HIS A 351 22.25 -3.32 -11.73
N LYS A 352 21.87 -4.05 -12.75
CA LYS A 352 20.52 -4.02 -13.28
C LYS A 352 19.60 -4.88 -12.42
N MET A 353 18.56 -4.27 -11.86
CA MET A 353 17.55 -4.94 -11.03
C MET A 353 16.31 -5.29 -11.82
N VAL A 354 15.93 -4.42 -12.75
CA VAL A 354 14.82 -4.62 -13.70
C VAL A 354 15.28 -4.19 -15.08
N ASP A 355 15.03 -4.97 -16.08
CA ASP A 355 15.34 -4.68 -17.49
C ASP A 355 14.04 -4.60 -18.30
N LYS A 356 13.61 -3.39 -18.67
CA LYS A 356 12.37 -3.14 -19.42
C LYS A 356 11.17 -3.92 -18.85
N GLY A 357 10.96 -3.81 -17.56
CA GLY A 357 9.84 -4.47 -16.87
C GLY A 357 10.08 -5.93 -16.46
N VAL A 358 11.25 -6.50 -16.75
CA VAL A 358 11.61 -7.88 -16.39
C VAL A 358 12.62 -7.87 -15.24
N ILE A 359 12.32 -8.59 -14.17
CA ILE A 359 13.25 -8.74 -13.03
C ILE A 359 14.47 -9.55 -13.45
N CYS A 360 15.67 -9.04 -13.11
CA CYS A 360 16.97 -9.66 -13.45
C CYS A 360 17.43 -10.69 -12.39
#